data_02128f40a0fb993e56f521ccca1e9f32
#
_entry.id   02128f40a0fb993e56f521ccca1e9f32
#
_cell.length_a   1.000
_cell.length_b   1.000
_cell.length_c   1.000
_cell.angle_alpha   90.00
_cell.angle_beta   90.00
_cell.angle_gamma   90.00
#
_symmetry.space_group_name_H-M   'P 1'
#
loop_
_entity.id
_entity.type
_entity.pdbx_description
1 polymer ?
#
loop_
_entity_poly.entity_id
_entity_poly.type
_entity_poly.pdbx_seq_one_letter_code
_entity_poly.pdbx_strand_id
1 'polypeptide(L)'
;MSRTVAAVTAVGVLLAATWDPVLVRPEAAPAIERSHRAPAGSPTRWVIGAAGDIACQSAPNGRHVPGGCQYDDTADLVVDPRIDEVLVLGDVQYERGRYAHFLDYYDPTWGRAFDNTSPVPGNHEYPNGPTSRPGGYFRYFGDEVKGPRRLGFYSFDLGACPDDPCWHLVALNSELCLAPGGCGPPADPDAPGPGNRMYRWLRRDLARHPDADYPCTLAYWHHPRFSFSTGSGGTSLVGPLWGLLYEAGADVVLNGHSHNYQRWRPQTPTGAFDPERGIRQFVIGTGGRSLYDIPRGPYPDNLVVAQADAFGILRITLRADGYRWRWVTSAGQPTFRDSSGGDVACIRLTP
;
A
#
# COMPACT_ATOMS: atom_id res chain seq x y z
N MET A 1 -89.95 -4.90 -6.27
CA MET A 1 -88.89 -5.01 -5.24
C MET A 1 -87.72 -5.74 -5.87
N SER A 2 -86.79 -5.00 -6.39
CA SER A 2 -85.64 -5.56 -7.09
C SER A 2 -84.40 -5.25 -6.24
N ARG A 3 -83.65 -6.28 -5.83
CA ARG A 3 -82.46 -6.14 -5.03
C ARG A 3 -81.25 -6.20 -6.02
N THR A 4 -80.49 -5.12 -6.08
CA THR A 4 -79.24 -5.01 -6.84
C THR A 4 -78.13 -5.52 -5.94
N VAL A 5 -77.41 -6.50 -6.41
CA VAL A 5 -76.14 -7.00 -5.79
C VAL A 5 -74.98 -6.28 -6.42
N ALA A 6 -74.20 -5.55 -5.63
CA ALA A 6 -72.95 -4.91 -6.06
C ALA A 6 -71.82 -5.91 -5.92
N ALA A 7 -71.11 -6.16 -7.02
CA ALA A 7 -69.88 -6.95 -7.02
C ALA A 7 -68.68 -6.04 -6.68
N VAL A 8 -67.97 -6.39 -5.63
CA VAL A 8 -66.69 -5.74 -5.26
C VAL A 8 -65.54 -6.51 -5.93
N THR A 9 -64.89 -5.87 -6.87
CA THR A 9 -63.68 -6.41 -7.52
C THR A 9 -62.47 -6.02 -6.67
N ALA A 10 -61.83 -7.00 -6.02
CA ALA A 10 -60.57 -6.81 -5.33
C ALA A 10 -59.42 -6.84 -6.35
N VAL A 11 -58.71 -5.70 -6.52
CA VAL A 11 -57.46 -5.63 -7.29
C VAL A 11 -56.33 -6.04 -6.36
N GLY A 12 -55.81 -7.25 -6.57
CA GLY A 12 -54.60 -7.72 -5.90
C GLY A 12 -53.35 -7.10 -6.54
N VAL A 13 -52.70 -6.24 -5.79
CA VAL A 13 -51.33 -5.76 -6.15
C VAL A 13 -50.34 -6.83 -5.76
N LEU A 14 -49.78 -7.53 -6.75
CA LEU A 14 -48.62 -8.41 -6.55
C LEU A 14 -47.37 -7.51 -6.40
N LEU A 15 -46.88 -7.36 -5.19
CA LEU A 15 -45.53 -6.86 -4.92
C LEU A 15 -44.54 -7.97 -5.25
N ALA A 16 -43.90 -7.87 -6.41
CA ALA A 16 -42.74 -8.67 -6.74
C ALA A 16 -41.56 -8.21 -5.88
N ALA A 17 -41.23 -8.98 -4.84
CA ALA A 17 -40.00 -8.81 -4.08
C ALA A 17 -38.82 -9.22 -5.01
N THR A 18 -38.09 -8.25 -5.51
CA THR A 18 -36.81 -8.51 -6.16
C THR A 18 -35.82 -8.89 -5.07
N TRP A 19 -35.45 -10.14 -5.04
CA TRP A 19 -34.34 -10.64 -4.25
C TRP A 19 -33.06 -10.23 -4.99
N ASP A 20 -32.34 -9.23 -4.47
CA ASP A 20 -30.96 -9.02 -4.83
C ASP A 20 -30.14 -10.23 -4.34
N PRO A 21 -29.39 -10.91 -5.19
CA PRO A 21 -28.49 -11.96 -4.74
C PRO A 21 -27.36 -11.31 -3.93
N VAL A 22 -27.49 -11.34 -2.61
CA VAL A 22 -26.39 -11.06 -1.70
C VAL A 22 -25.36 -12.16 -1.93
N LEU A 23 -24.29 -11.83 -2.65
CA LEU A 23 -23.09 -12.66 -2.68
C LEU A 23 -22.51 -12.70 -1.27
N VAL A 24 -22.94 -13.68 -0.49
CA VAL A 24 -22.32 -14.01 0.79
C VAL A 24 -21.02 -14.72 0.44
N ARG A 25 -19.89 -14.00 0.49
CA ARG A 25 -18.62 -14.68 0.64
C ARG A 25 -18.68 -15.52 1.91
N PRO A 26 -18.21 -16.77 1.90
CA PRO A 26 -18.18 -17.58 3.13
C PRO A 26 -17.46 -16.80 4.22
N GLU A 27 -18.02 -16.86 5.40
CA GLU A 27 -17.46 -16.28 6.63
C GLU A 27 -15.96 -16.61 6.69
N ALA A 28 -15.11 -15.59 6.84
CA ALA A 28 -13.68 -15.75 6.83
C ALA A 28 -13.31 -16.84 7.85
N ALA A 29 -12.59 -17.85 7.40
CA ALA A 29 -11.99 -18.83 8.28
C ALA A 29 -11.21 -18.11 9.40
N PRO A 30 -11.08 -18.68 10.61
CA PRO A 30 -10.38 -18.06 11.72
C PRO A 30 -8.99 -17.65 11.25
N ALA A 31 -8.56 -16.45 11.63
CA ALA A 31 -7.28 -15.87 11.29
C ALA A 31 -6.18 -16.92 11.46
N ILE A 32 -5.74 -17.48 10.34
CA ILE A 32 -4.50 -18.24 10.30
C ILE A 32 -3.44 -17.16 10.44
N GLU A 33 -2.67 -17.17 11.52
CA GLU A 33 -1.38 -16.50 11.55
C GLU A 33 -0.69 -16.89 10.26
N ARG A 34 -0.63 -15.98 9.29
CA ARG A 34 0.17 -16.16 8.09
C ARG A 34 1.64 -16.08 8.50
N SER A 35 2.14 -17.11 9.18
CA SER A 35 3.55 -17.40 9.03
C SER A 35 3.68 -17.83 7.56
N HIS A 36 4.22 -16.97 6.72
CA HIS A 36 4.70 -17.36 5.39
C HIS A 36 5.89 -18.31 5.57
N ARG A 37 5.64 -19.40 6.33
CA ARG A 37 6.62 -20.46 6.53
C ARG A 37 6.80 -21.12 5.18
N ALA A 38 7.87 -20.74 4.53
CA ALA A 38 8.29 -21.37 3.32
C ALA A 38 8.38 -22.90 3.54
N PRO A 39 7.83 -23.73 2.62
CA PRO A 39 7.98 -25.18 2.67
C PRO A 39 9.46 -25.54 2.65
N ALA A 40 9.82 -26.68 3.22
CA ALA A 40 11.18 -27.20 3.18
C ALA A 40 11.68 -27.23 1.73
N GLY A 41 12.70 -26.41 1.42
CA GLY A 41 13.11 -26.09 0.05
C GLY A 41 12.78 -24.66 -0.35
N SER A 42 12.59 -23.77 0.63
CA SER A 42 12.23 -22.35 0.49
C SER A 42 13.00 -21.60 -0.57
N PRO A 43 12.33 -20.71 -1.32
CA PRO A 43 13.02 -19.89 -2.29
C PRO A 43 14.07 -19.04 -1.57
N THR A 44 15.27 -19.00 -2.11
CA THR A 44 16.34 -18.10 -1.65
C THR A 44 16.04 -16.64 -1.96
N ARG A 45 14.81 -16.34 -2.38
CA ARG A 45 14.35 -15.02 -2.80
C ARG A 45 12.83 -14.92 -2.77
N TRP A 46 12.32 -13.69 -2.59
CA TRP A 46 10.92 -13.32 -2.80
C TRP A 46 10.81 -12.23 -3.86
N VAL A 47 9.79 -12.29 -4.69
CA VAL A 47 9.49 -11.27 -5.70
C VAL A 47 8.27 -10.48 -5.25
N ILE A 48 8.47 -9.20 -5.00
CA ILE A 48 7.44 -8.26 -4.58
C ILE A 48 6.98 -7.44 -5.78
N GLY A 49 5.67 -7.26 -5.95
CA GLY A 49 5.07 -6.24 -6.81
C GLY A 49 4.54 -5.10 -5.97
N ALA A 50 4.86 -3.83 -6.28
CA ALA A 50 4.41 -2.71 -5.48
C ALA A 50 3.94 -1.52 -6.32
N ALA A 51 2.75 -0.99 -6.03
CA ALA A 51 2.28 0.35 -6.41
C ALA A 51 1.11 0.77 -5.52
N GLY A 52 0.80 2.06 -5.53
CA GLY A 52 -0.40 2.66 -4.93
C GLY A 52 -1.17 3.48 -5.95
N ASP A 53 -2.21 4.21 -5.50
CA ASP A 53 -2.96 5.15 -6.32
C ASP A 53 -3.64 4.42 -7.51
N ILE A 54 -4.59 3.52 -7.18
CA ILE A 54 -4.99 2.43 -8.07
C ILE A 54 -6.34 2.68 -8.73
N ALA A 55 -7.40 2.11 -8.15
CA ALA A 55 -8.68 1.97 -8.81
C ALA A 55 -9.55 3.22 -8.66
N CYS A 56 -10.19 3.64 -9.73
CA CYS A 56 -11.13 4.75 -9.70
C CYS A 56 -12.39 4.47 -10.49
N GLN A 57 -13.44 5.25 -10.20
CA GLN A 57 -14.66 5.24 -10.98
C GLN A 57 -14.35 5.76 -12.39
N SER A 58 -14.07 4.87 -13.31
CA SER A 58 -14.07 5.20 -14.74
C SER A 58 -15.37 4.75 -15.38
N ALA A 59 -15.68 5.28 -16.57
CA ALA A 59 -16.79 4.79 -17.38
C ALA A 59 -16.68 3.25 -17.53
N PRO A 60 -17.80 2.51 -17.71
CA PRO A 60 -17.88 1.05 -17.59
C PRO A 60 -16.86 0.21 -18.39
N ASN A 61 -16.05 0.84 -19.21
CA ASN A 61 -15.03 0.18 -20.04
C ASN A 61 -13.60 0.64 -19.72
N GLY A 62 -13.37 1.35 -18.61
CA GLY A 62 -12.06 1.66 -17.98
C GLY A 62 -10.86 1.95 -18.87
N ARG A 63 -10.94 1.68 -20.14
CA ARG A 63 -9.85 1.62 -21.09
C ARG A 63 -9.57 3.01 -21.67
N HIS A 64 -8.41 3.57 -21.32
CA HIS A 64 -7.69 4.55 -22.14
C HIS A 64 -8.41 5.86 -22.45
N VAL A 65 -8.98 6.50 -21.43
CA VAL A 65 -9.20 7.95 -21.52
C VAL A 65 -7.86 8.60 -21.16
N PRO A 66 -7.21 9.37 -22.06
CA PRO A 66 -6.01 10.14 -21.70
C PRO A 66 -6.29 10.96 -20.43
N GLY A 67 -5.50 10.76 -19.38
CA GLY A 67 -5.75 11.33 -18.05
C GLY A 67 -6.77 10.57 -17.18
N GLY A 68 -7.26 9.41 -17.64
CA GLY A 68 -8.16 8.53 -16.90
C GLY A 68 -7.45 7.46 -16.08
N CYS A 69 -8.25 6.54 -15.54
CA CYS A 69 -7.75 5.42 -14.74
C CYS A 69 -7.28 4.28 -15.64
N GLN A 70 -6.11 3.71 -15.33
CA GLN A 70 -5.50 2.60 -16.06
C GLN A 70 -5.13 1.42 -15.15
N TYR A 71 -5.90 1.21 -14.09
CA TYR A 71 -5.65 0.16 -13.12
C TYR A 71 -5.87 -1.26 -13.66
N ASP A 72 -6.62 -1.43 -14.75
CA ASP A 72 -6.82 -2.72 -15.41
C ASP A 72 -5.50 -3.24 -16.01
N ASP A 73 -4.78 -2.36 -16.72
CA ASP A 73 -3.51 -2.71 -17.37
C ASP A 73 -2.39 -2.98 -16.33
N THR A 74 -2.40 -2.26 -15.20
CA THR A 74 -1.44 -2.50 -14.12
C THR A 74 -1.80 -3.74 -13.29
N ALA A 75 -3.08 -4.09 -13.21
CA ALA A 75 -3.54 -5.31 -12.56
C ALA A 75 -2.91 -6.58 -13.18
N ASP A 76 -2.72 -6.61 -14.50
CA ASP A 76 -2.09 -7.75 -15.18
C ASP A 76 -0.63 -7.94 -14.77
N LEU A 77 0.02 -6.89 -14.27
CA LEU A 77 1.39 -6.97 -13.77
C LEU A 77 1.48 -7.64 -12.39
N VAL A 78 0.47 -7.46 -11.54
CA VAL A 78 0.49 -8.00 -10.18
C VAL A 78 -0.05 -9.43 -10.07
N VAL A 79 -0.84 -9.88 -11.04
CA VAL A 79 -1.29 -11.28 -11.12
C VAL A 79 -0.25 -12.22 -11.76
N ASP A 80 0.94 -11.73 -12.10
CA ASP A 80 2.06 -12.54 -12.60
C ASP A 80 2.41 -13.62 -11.54
N PRO A 81 2.36 -14.92 -11.88
CA PRO A 81 2.62 -16.00 -10.92
C PRO A 81 4.04 -16.03 -10.36
N ARG A 82 4.92 -15.15 -10.85
CA ARG A 82 6.27 -14.95 -10.32
C ARG A 82 6.32 -13.93 -9.19
N ILE A 83 5.19 -13.27 -8.87
CA ILE A 83 5.08 -12.36 -7.72
C ILE A 83 4.60 -13.17 -6.52
N ASP A 84 5.40 -13.18 -5.47
CA ASP A 84 5.12 -13.88 -4.24
C ASP A 84 4.23 -13.04 -3.32
N GLU A 85 4.40 -11.70 -3.33
CA GLU A 85 3.65 -10.76 -2.50
C GLU A 85 3.39 -9.44 -3.25
N VAL A 86 2.22 -8.84 -3.03
CA VAL A 86 1.81 -7.55 -3.61
C VAL A 86 1.65 -6.52 -2.49
N LEU A 87 2.49 -5.50 -2.48
CA LEU A 87 2.39 -4.39 -1.53
C LEU A 87 1.59 -3.25 -2.15
N VAL A 88 0.39 -3.01 -1.64
CA VAL A 88 -0.48 -1.92 -2.10
C VAL A 88 -0.27 -0.68 -1.22
N LEU A 89 0.22 0.39 -1.83
CA LEU A 89 0.77 1.57 -1.15
C LEU A 89 -0.26 2.67 -0.85
N GLY A 90 -1.52 2.29 -0.59
CA GLY A 90 -2.62 3.21 -0.27
C GLY A 90 -3.32 3.80 -1.48
N ASP A 91 -4.37 4.56 -1.24
CA ASP A 91 -5.29 5.07 -2.25
C ASP A 91 -5.72 3.95 -3.21
N VAL A 92 -6.22 2.90 -2.59
CA VAL A 92 -6.60 1.66 -3.27
C VAL A 92 -7.82 1.86 -4.14
N GLN A 93 -8.79 2.65 -3.60
CA GLN A 93 -10.07 2.90 -4.27
C GLN A 93 -10.54 4.36 -4.18
N TYR A 94 -10.46 5.07 -5.26
CA TYR A 94 -10.93 6.45 -5.42
C TYR A 94 -12.47 6.54 -5.54
N GLU A 95 -13.14 7.71 -5.22
CA GLU A 95 -12.50 8.88 -4.59
C GLU A 95 -12.58 8.82 -3.06
N ARG A 96 -13.31 7.86 -2.49
CA ARG A 96 -13.64 7.83 -1.05
C ARG A 96 -13.59 6.44 -0.43
N GLY A 97 -12.86 5.50 -1.00
CA GLY A 97 -12.71 4.15 -0.46
C GLY A 97 -14.03 3.45 -0.13
N ARG A 98 -15.08 3.66 -0.93
CA ARG A 98 -16.41 3.06 -0.68
C ARG A 98 -16.36 1.56 -0.93
N TYR A 99 -16.92 0.77 -0.05
CA TYR A 99 -16.95 -0.69 -0.19
C TYR A 99 -17.54 -1.17 -1.52
N ALA A 100 -18.64 -0.56 -1.98
CA ALA A 100 -19.23 -0.90 -3.27
C ALA A 100 -18.24 -0.70 -4.43
N HIS A 101 -17.45 0.38 -4.40
CA HIS A 101 -16.45 0.65 -5.44
C HIS A 101 -15.27 -0.33 -5.38
N PHE A 102 -14.90 -0.83 -4.21
CA PHE A 102 -13.95 -1.95 -4.11
C PHE A 102 -14.46 -3.16 -4.89
N LEU A 103 -15.75 -3.51 -4.75
CA LEU A 103 -16.35 -4.63 -5.47
C LEU A 103 -16.50 -4.39 -6.97
N ASP A 104 -16.79 -3.13 -7.36
CA ASP A 104 -17.07 -2.78 -8.76
C ASP A 104 -15.79 -2.60 -9.60
N TYR A 105 -14.69 -2.09 -8.99
CA TYR A 105 -13.51 -1.65 -9.73
C TYR A 105 -12.23 -2.37 -9.31
N TYR A 106 -11.94 -2.43 -8.02
CA TYR A 106 -10.70 -3.05 -7.51
C TYR A 106 -10.76 -4.58 -7.56
N ASP A 107 -11.85 -5.19 -7.09
CA ASP A 107 -12.00 -6.64 -6.97
C ASP A 107 -11.81 -7.38 -8.33
N PRO A 108 -12.45 -6.96 -9.45
CA PRO A 108 -12.28 -7.62 -10.73
C PRO A 108 -10.89 -7.40 -11.38
N THR A 109 -10.06 -6.53 -10.83
CA THR A 109 -8.77 -6.13 -11.39
C THR A 109 -7.62 -6.51 -10.44
N TRP A 110 -7.13 -5.61 -9.63
CA TRP A 110 -6.08 -5.87 -8.62
C TRP A 110 -6.52 -6.89 -7.56
N GLY A 111 -7.82 -6.97 -7.25
CA GLY A 111 -8.39 -7.98 -6.36
C GLY A 111 -8.19 -9.42 -6.82
N ARG A 112 -7.80 -9.66 -8.08
CA ARG A 112 -7.37 -10.99 -8.55
C ARG A 112 -6.12 -11.51 -7.84
N ALA A 113 -5.31 -10.61 -7.26
CA ALA A 113 -4.14 -10.94 -6.44
C ALA A 113 -4.43 -10.87 -4.93
N PHE A 114 -5.71 -10.92 -4.52
CA PHE A 114 -6.12 -10.70 -3.13
C PHE A 114 -5.37 -11.58 -2.11
N ASP A 115 -5.17 -12.86 -2.42
CA ASP A 115 -4.61 -13.83 -1.48
C ASP A 115 -3.13 -13.59 -1.13
N ASN A 116 -2.40 -12.86 -1.97
CA ASN A 116 -1.00 -12.48 -1.74
C ASN A 116 -0.82 -10.96 -1.66
N THR A 117 -1.87 -10.22 -1.24
CA THR A 117 -1.84 -8.76 -1.14
C THR A 117 -1.77 -8.30 0.31
N SER A 118 -0.77 -7.46 0.61
CA SER A 118 -0.59 -6.78 1.89
C SER A 118 -0.71 -5.26 1.70
N PRO A 119 -1.92 -4.69 1.89
CA PRO A 119 -2.18 -3.28 1.61
C PRO A 119 -1.98 -2.38 2.84
N VAL A 120 -1.74 -1.09 2.58
CA VAL A 120 -1.93 -0.01 3.56
C VAL A 120 -3.00 0.96 3.07
N PRO A 121 -3.71 1.69 3.95
CA PRO A 121 -4.65 2.70 3.50
C PRO A 121 -3.93 4.01 3.10
N GLY A 122 -4.52 4.74 2.15
CA GLY A 122 -4.17 6.11 1.82
C GLY A 122 -5.26 7.11 2.25
N ASN A 123 -5.14 8.36 1.83
CA ASN A 123 -6.09 9.40 2.24
C ASN A 123 -7.48 9.22 1.61
N HIS A 124 -7.58 8.61 0.45
CA HIS A 124 -8.87 8.33 -0.19
C HIS A 124 -9.66 7.22 0.50
N GLU A 125 -9.04 6.40 1.33
CA GLU A 125 -9.74 5.47 2.23
C GLU A 125 -10.38 6.17 3.43
N TYR A 126 -9.99 7.43 3.73
CA TYR A 126 -10.51 8.25 4.84
C TYR A 126 -11.46 9.35 4.33
N PRO A 127 -12.72 9.05 4.04
CA PRO A 127 -13.64 9.93 3.29
C PRO A 127 -13.91 11.28 3.94
N ASN A 128 -13.65 11.41 5.23
CA ASN A 128 -13.84 12.63 6.03
C ASN A 128 -12.55 13.04 6.75
N GLY A 129 -11.38 12.75 6.17
CA GLY A 129 -10.06 13.08 6.69
C GLY A 129 -9.56 12.10 7.76
N PRO A 130 -8.34 12.34 8.28
CA PRO A 130 -7.53 11.37 9.05
C PRO A 130 -8.13 10.96 10.41
N THR A 131 -9.17 11.64 10.88
CA THR A 131 -9.92 11.26 12.10
C THR A 131 -11.11 10.34 11.83
N SER A 132 -11.46 10.13 10.56
CA SER A 132 -12.51 9.19 10.16
C SER A 132 -12.00 7.74 10.17
N ARG A 133 -12.84 6.80 9.77
CA ARG A 133 -12.47 5.38 9.67
C ARG A 133 -12.46 4.95 8.21
N PRO A 134 -11.46 4.21 7.77
CA PRO A 134 -11.42 3.63 6.42
C PRO A 134 -12.34 2.40 6.33
N GLY A 135 -13.65 2.64 6.50
CA GLY A 135 -14.65 1.58 6.66
C GLY A 135 -14.78 0.66 5.44
N GLY A 136 -14.70 1.20 4.24
CA GLY A 136 -14.75 0.41 3.00
C GLY A 136 -13.52 -0.47 2.84
N TYR A 137 -12.35 0.08 3.12
CA TYR A 137 -11.06 -0.63 3.10
C TYR A 137 -11.05 -1.80 4.09
N PHE A 138 -11.38 -1.58 5.37
CA PHE A 138 -11.41 -2.65 6.37
C PHE A 138 -12.51 -3.69 6.11
N ARG A 139 -13.60 -3.29 5.47
CA ARG A 139 -14.65 -4.24 5.07
C ARG A 139 -14.19 -5.14 3.93
N TYR A 140 -13.41 -4.59 2.99
CA TYR A 140 -12.94 -5.34 1.83
C TYR A 140 -11.79 -6.28 2.18
N PHE A 141 -10.74 -5.78 2.81
CA PHE A 141 -9.55 -6.57 3.13
C PHE A 141 -9.67 -7.43 4.39
N GLY A 142 -10.68 -7.19 5.24
CA GLY A 142 -10.91 -8.00 6.42
C GLY A 142 -10.10 -7.61 7.66
N ASP A 143 -9.93 -8.56 8.58
CA ASP A 143 -9.34 -8.28 9.90
C ASP A 143 -7.80 -8.27 9.88
N GLU A 144 -7.17 -8.95 8.96
CA GLU A 144 -5.71 -9.10 8.87
C GLU A 144 -4.99 -7.75 8.71
N VAL A 145 -5.56 -6.85 7.91
CA VAL A 145 -4.99 -5.51 7.66
C VAL A 145 -5.35 -4.47 8.73
N LYS A 146 -6.18 -4.84 9.70
CA LYS A 146 -6.61 -3.89 10.73
C LYS A 146 -5.52 -3.59 11.74
N GLY A 147 -4.66 -4.56 12.00
CA GLY A 147 -3.57 -4.43 12.97
C GLY A 147 -4.02 -4.04 14.38
N PRO A 148 -3.10 -3.61 15.24
CA PRO A 148 -3.41 -3.24 16.60
C PRO A 148 -4.50 -2.17 16.69
N ARG A 149 -5.57 -2.46 17.46
CA ARG A 149 -6.72 -1.58 17.69
C ARG A 149 -7.48 -1.14 16.43
N ARG A 150 -7.33 -1.89 15.33
CA ARG A 150 -7.94 -1.58 14.03
C ARG A 150 -7.49 -0.21 13.48
N LEU A 151 -6.20 0.06 13.56
CA LEU A 151 -5.59 1.31 13.11
C LEU A 151 -4.88 1.18 11.75
N GLY A 152 -4.87 0.00 11.14
CA GLY A 152 -4.38 -0.21 9.77
C GLY A 152 -2.86 -0.17 9.65
N PHE A 153 -2.13 -0.66 10.65
CA PHE A 153 -0.68 -0.89 10.60
C PHE A 153 -0.34 -2.26 11.20
N TYR A 154 0.64 -2.93 10.63
CA TYR A 154 1.06 -4.29 11.01
C TYR A 154 2.47 -4.57 10.48
N SER A 155 3.04 -5.71 10.85
CA SER A 155 4.29 -6.22 10.27
C SER A 155 4.16 -7.71 10.03
N PHE A 156 4.99 -8.25 9.16
CA PHE A 156 5.10 -9.66 8.86
C PHE A 156 6.48 -9.98 8.29
N ASP A 157 6.86 -11.25 8.34
CA ASP A 157 8.16 -11.71 7.87
C ASP A 157 8.01 -12.55 6.61
N LEU A 158 8.93 -12.38 5.69
CA LEU A 158 9.14 -13.28 4.56
C LEU A 158 10.35 -14.16 4.85
N GLY A 159 10.11 -15.45 5.03
CA GLY A 159 11.11 -16.42 5.44
C GLY A 159 10.98 -16.88 6.88
N ALA A 160 11.86 -17.73 7.32
CA ALA A 160 11.87 -18.29 8.67
C ALA A 160 13.00 -17.66 9.49
N CYS A 161 12.81 -16.44 9.93
CA CYS A 161 13.76 -15.73 10.78
C CYS A 161 13.89 -16.42 12.17
N PRO A 162 15.09 -16.42 12.77
CA PRO A 162 16.36 -15.90 12.26
C PRO A 162 17.18 -16.92 11.45
N ASP A 163 16.74 -18.18 11.37
CA ASP A 163 17.55 -19.31 10.88
C ASP A 163 17.70 -19.35 9.35
N ASP A 164 16.72 -18.79 8.62
CA ASP A 164 16.73 -18.69 7.16
C ASP A 164 16.84 -17.23 6.70
N PRO A 165 17.27 -17.01 5.44
CA PRO A 165 17.21 -15.66 4.86
C PRO A 165 15.82 -15.09 5.02
N CYS A 166 15.70 -13.96 5.68
CA CYS A 166 14.40 -13.34 5.92
C CYS A 166 14.42 -11.83 5.77
N TRP A 167 13.23 -11.31 5.50
CA TRP A 167 12.94 -9.88 5.46
C TRP A 167 11.84 -9.55 6.43
N HIS A 168 12.04 -8.51 7.23
CA HIS A 168 11.00 -7.91 8.04
C HIS A 168 10.26 -6.83 7.24
N LEU A 169 8.96 -7.00 7.03
CA LEU A 169 8.12 -6.06 6.29
C LEU A 169 7.20 -5.30 7.25
N VAL A 170 7.23 -3.97 7.16
CA VAL A 170 6.51 -3.08 8.08
C VAL A 170 5.51 -2.23 7.31
N ALA A 171 4.23 -2.51 7.47
CA ALA A 171 3.09 -1.79 6.91
C ALA A 171 2.64 -0.69 7.87
N LEU A 172 2.70 0.58 7.46
CA LEU A 172 2.33 1.71 8.30
C LEU A 172 1.16 2.49 7.71
N ASN A 173 0.40 3.13 8.56
CA ASN A 173 -0.72 3.98 8.17
C ASN A 173 -0.35 5.46 8.36
N SER A 174 0.16 6.09 7.33
CA SER A 174 0.62 7.48 7.37
C SER A 174 -0.50 8.50 7.62
N GLU A 175 -1.78 8.16 7.32
CA GLU A 175 -2.92 9.03 7.65
C GLU A 175 -2.99 9.35 9.16
N LEU A 176 -2.58 8.42 10.01
CA LEU A 176 -2.56 8.64 11.44
C LEU A 176 -1.57 9.74 11.87
N CYS A 177 -0.54 10.01 11.04
CA CYS A 177 0.42 11.07 11.29
C CYS A 177 -0.13 12.46 10.95
N LEU A 178 -1.14 12.51 10.06
CA LEU A 178 -1.82 13.74 9.66
C LEU A 178 -2.95 14.09 10.64
N ALA A 179 -3.38 13.13 11.46
CA ALA A 179 -4.36 13.36 12.52
C ALA A 179 -3.80 14.27 13.63
N PRO A 180 -4.66 14.97 14.39
CA PRO A 180 -4.23 15.74 15.54
C PRO A 180 -3.38 14.91 16.51
N GLY A 181 -2.23 15.45 16.93
CA GLY A 181 -1.25 14.75 17.76
C GLY A 181 -0.11 14.08 16.98
N GLY A 182 -0.25 13.93 15.65
CA GLY A 182 0.81 13.45 14.75
C GLY A 182 1.35 12.06 15.08
N CYS A 183 2.49 11.73 14.48
CA CYS A 183 3.32 10.58 14.79
C CYS A 183 4.65 11.08 15.34
N GLY A 184 4.99 10.78 16.58
CA GLY A 184 6.28 11.21 17.12
C GLY A 184 6.50 10.73 18.53
N PRO A 185 7.70 10.97 19.10
CA PRO A 185 7.93 10.82 20.53
C PRO A 185 7.05 11.88 21.21
N PRO A 186 5.92 11.50 21.83
CA PRO A 186 5.15 12.47 22.57
C PRO A 186 5.99 12.94 23.76
N ALA A 187 5.91 14.23 24.10
CA ALA A 187 6.51 14.75 25.33
C ALA A 187 5.97 14.00 26.57
N ASP A 188 4.72 13.53 26.49
CA ASP A 188 4.12 12.58 27.41
C ASP A 188 4.13 11.18 26.78
N PRO A 189 4.81 10.17 27.38
CA PRO A 189 4.82 8.79 26.90
C PRO A 189 3.42 8.18 26.73
N ASP A 190 2.43 8.65 27.47
CA ASP A 190 1.05 8.17 27.44
C ASP A 190 0.12 9.05 26.59
N ALA A 191 0.67 10.07 25.92
CA ALA A 191 -0.13 10.99 25.09
C ALA A 191 -1.09 10.24 24.19
N PRO A 192 -2.39 10.58 24.21
CA PRO A 192 -3.39 9.96 23.36
C PRO A 192 -3.15 10.31 21.90
N GLY A 193 -3.68 9.51 21.00
CA GLY A 193 -3.64 9.74 19.57
C GLY A 193 -3.27 8.47 18.80
N PRO A 194 -3.89 8.26 17.64
CA PRO A 194 -3.66 7.06 16.85
C PRO A 194 -2.23 7.01 16.30
N GLY A 195 -1.67 8.13 15.85
CA GLY A 195 -0.32 8.21 15.32
C GLY A 195 0.75 7.93 16.39
N ASN A 196 0.56 8.45 17.61
CA ASN A 196 1.45 8.15 18.74
C ASN A 196 1.42 6.67 19.14
N ARG A 197 0.26 6.00 18.99
CA ARG A 197 0.14 4.55 19.21
C ARG A 197 0.92 3.76 18.17
N MET A 198 0.83 4.15 16.90
CA MET A 198 1.60 3.54 15.81
C MET A 198 3.10 3.76 16.03
N TYR A 199 3.53 4.97 16.36
CA TYR A 199 4.93 5.27 16.68
C TYR A 199 5.48 4.38 17.81
N ARG A 200 4.75 4.25 18.94
CA ARG A 200 5.16 3.36 20.04
C ARG A 200 5.13 1.89 19.67
N TRP A 201 4.19 1.49 18.81
CA TRP A 201 4.14 0.13 18.31
C TRP A 201 5.36 -0.13 17.41
N LEU A 202 5.64 0.72 16.43
CA LEU A 202 6.79 0.60 15.54
C LEU A 202 8.10 0.50 16.33
N ARG A 203 8.32 1.36 17.33
CA ARG A 203 9.51 1.29 18.18
C ARG A 203 9.66 -0.07 18.88
N ARG A 204 8.57 -0.66 19.35
CA ARG A 204 8.59 -2.00 19.98
C ARG A 204 8.74 -3.13 18.97
N ASP A 205 8.17 -2.96 17.81
CA ASP A 205 8.24 -3.91 16.72
C ASP A 205 9.70 -4.04 16.25
N LEU A 206 10.32 -2.95 15.87
CA LEU A 206 11.74 -2.90 15.48
C LEU A 206 12.69 -3.42 16.58
N ALA A 207 12.38 -3.17 17.83
CA ALA A 207 13.18 -3.71 18.95
C ALA A 207 13.08 -5.24 19.12
N ARG A 208 12.04 -5.87 18.57
CA ARG A 208 11.89 -7.33 18.54
C ARG A 208 12.50 -7.97 17.30
N HIS A 209 12.78 -7.15 16.30
CA HIS A 209 13.35 -7.56 15.02
C HIS A 209 14.71 -6.85 14.81
N PRO A 210 15.71 -7.15 15.67
CA PRO A 210 17.02 -6.49 15.58
C PRO A 210 17.77 -6.93 14.32
N ASP A 211 18.61 -6.07 13.78
CA ASP A 211 19.42 -6.31 12.58
C ASP A 211 20.24 -7.63 12.62
N ALA A 212 20.64 -8.05 13.82
CA ALA A 212 21.39 -9.29 14.00
C ALA A 212 20.59 -10.54 13.55
N ASP A 213 19.28 -10.54 13.79
CA ASP A 213 18.38 -11.66 13.49
C ASP A 213 17.54 -11.39 12.21
N TYR A 214 17.35 -10.11 11.87
CA TYR A 214 16.55 -9.61 10.75
C TYR A 214 17.40 -8.68 9.88
N PRO A 215 18.25 -9.26 9.05
CA PRO A 215 19.27 -8.50 8.35
C PRO A 215 18.77 -7.48 7.32
N CYS A 216 17.49 -7.54 6.96
CA CYS A 216 16.90 -6.67 5.97
C CYS A 216 15.49 -6.25 6.37
N THR A 217 15.20 -4.96 6.31
CA THR A 217 13.89 -4.39 6.65
C THR A 217 13.36 -3.52 5.51
N LEU A 218 12.13 -3.79 5.09
CA LEU A 218 11.38 -2.97 4.15
C LEU A 218 10.14 -2.39 4.84
N ALA A 219 9.97 -1.08 4.82
CA ALA A 219 8.75 -0.44 5.31
C ALA A 219 7.97 0.20 4.16
N TYR A 220 6.64 0.29 4.31
CA TYR A 220 5.81 0.94 3.30
C TYR A 220 4.59 1.61 3.92
N TRP A 221 4.21 2.74 3.33
CA TRP A 221 3.04 3.53 3.69
C TRP A 221 2.69 4.50 2.56
N HIS A 222 1.56 5.20 2.64
CA HIS A 222 1.06 6.02 1.54
C HIS A 222 1.84 7.33 1.32
N HIS A 223 1.85 8.26 2.29
CA HIS A 223 2.42 9.61 2.13
C HIS A 223 3.96 9.60 2.18
N PRO A 224 4.67 9.98 1.11
CA PRO A 224 6.13 9.94 1.10
C PRO A 224 6.77 10.96 2.04
N ARG A 225 7.94 10.63 2.58
CA ARG A 225 8.79 11.59 3.32
C ARG A 225 9.39 12.62 2.37
N PHE A 226 9.89 12.16 1.23
CA PHE A 226 10.47 12.98 0.18
C PHE A 226 9.71 12.75 -1.13
N SER A 227 9.35 13.82 -1.81
CA SER A 227 8.71 13.76 -3.12
C SER A 227 8.90 15.05 -3.89
N PHE A 228 8.99 14.93 -5.21
CA PHE A 228 9.09 16.01 -6.15
C PHE A 228 8.03 15.84 -7.24
N SER A 229 6.88 16.46 -7.04
CA SER A 229 5.67 16.30 -7.87
C SER A 229 4.85 17.57 -7.90
N THR A 230 4.11 17.81 -8.99
CA THR A 230 3.21 18.98 -9.11
C THR A 230 1.91 18.82 -8.33
N GLY A 231 1.44 17.58 -8.15
CA GLY A 231 0.12 17.33 -7.52
C GLY A 231 0.19 17.09 -6.01
N SER A 232 1.25 16.44 -5.53
CA SER A 232 1.43 16.15 -4.11
C SER A 232 2.92 16.06 -3.77
N GLY A 233 3.30 16.63 -2.64
CA GLY A 233 4.68 16.66 -2.16
C GLY A 233 4.98 15.63 -1.08
N GLY A 234 6.23 15.60 -0.64
CA GLY A 234 6.63 14.89 0.57
C GLY A 234 6.14 15.59 1.84
N THR A 235 6.02 14.85 2.93
CA THR A 235 5.57 15.41 4.22
C THR A 235 6.56 15.17 5.35
N SER A 236 6.80 16.19 6.16
CA SER A 236 7.63 16.07 7.37
C SER A 236 6.90 15.31 8.50
N LEU A 237 5.58 15.16 8.41
CA LEU A 237 4.76 14.52 9.46
C LEU A 237 5.07 13.03 9.66
N VAL A 238 5.59 12.35 8.65
CA VAL A 238 6.09 10.96 8.75
C VAL A 238 7.56 10.87 9.15
N GLY A 239 8.23 12.02 9.34
CA GLY A 239 9.65 12.09 9.72
C GLY A 239 10.02 11.29 10.97
N PRO A 240 9.21 11.28 12.04
CA PRO A 240 9.48 10.45 13.21
C PRO A 240 9.48 8.94 12.94
N LEU A 241 8.62 8.46 12.02
CA LEU A 241 8.63 7.05 11.60
C LEU A 241 9.91 6.72 10.84
N TRP A 242 10.32 7.63 9.93
CA TRP A 242 11.58 7.51 9.22
C TRP A 242 12.77 7.45 10.18
N GLY A 243 12.77 8.27 11.23
CA GLY A 243 13.82 8.28 12.26
C GLY A 243 13.98 6.93 12.96
N LEU A 244 12.85 6.31 13.39
CA LEU A 244 12.89 4.98 14.01
C LEU A 244 13.44 3.90 13.05
N LEU A 245 12.99 3.95 11.79
CA LEU A 245 13.44 3.01 10.76
C LEU A 245 14.93 3.18 10.45
N TYR A 246 15.41 4.42 10.36
CA TYR A 246 16.83 4.72 10.13
C TYR A 246 17.71 4.23 11.30
N GLU A 247 17.28 4.46 12.54
CA GLU A 247 17.99 3.97 13.72
C GLU A 247 18.03 2.44 13.78
N ALA A 248 17.00 1.78 13.27
CA ALA A 248 16.91 0.32 13.21
C ALA A 248 17.61 -0.31 11.99
N GLY A 249 18.21 0.49 11.10
CA GLY A 249 18.90 -0.03 9.91
C GLY A 249 17.99 -0.50 8.78
N ALA A 250 16.79 0.09 8.65
CA ALA A 250 15.90 -0.25 7.54
C ALA A 250 16.49 0.15 6.17
N ASP A 251 16.30 -0.70 5.18
CA ASP A 251 16.94 -0.60 3.86
C ASP A 251 16.12 0.19 2.85
N VAL A 252 14.80 -0.06 2.82
CA VAL A 252 13.90 0.41 1.77
C VAL A 252 12.62 0.95 2.36
N VAL A 253 12.16 2.07 1.79
CA VAL A 253 10.81 2.61 2.01
C VAL A 253 10.09 2.75 0.69
N LEU A 254 8.84 2.25 0.63
CA LEU A 254 7.95 2.39 -0.52
C LEU A 254 6.76 3.27 -0.17
N ASN A 255 6.38 4.16 -1.08
CA ASN A 255 5.27 5.09 -0.93
C ASN A 255 4.44 5.22 -2.21
N GLY A 256 3.17 5.65 -2.06
CA GLY A 256 2.29 6.12 -3.13
C GLY A 256 2.12 7.64 -3.09
N HIS A 257 0.87 8.10 -3.17
CA HIS A 257 0.38 9.47 -3.00
C HIS A 257 0.79 10.47 -4.10
N SER A 258 2.04 10.50 -4.48
CA SER A 258 2.47 11.26 -5.65
C SER A 258 2.31 10.37 -6.87
N HIS A 259 1.35 10.70 -7.74
CA HIS A 259 0.98 9.87 -8.89
C HIS A 259 2.04 9.92 -9.99
N ASN A 260 3.21 9.43 -9.68
CA ASN A 260 4.36 9.29 -10.58
C ASN A 260 5.34 8.27 -9.99
N TYR A 261 6.41 7.99 -10.69
CA TYR A 261 7.49 7.16 -10.18
C TYR A 261 8.69 8.02 -9.82
N GLN A 262 9.25 7.78 -8.63
CA GLN A 262 10.49 8.43 -8.19
C GLN A 262 11.38 7.42 -7.47
N ARG A 263 12.68 7.52 -7.69
CA ARG A 263 13.71 6.84 -6.90
C ARG A 263 14.70 7.82 -6.33
N TRP A 264 14.88 7.72 -5.02
CA TRP A 264 15.77 8.56 -4.24
C TRP A 264 17.01 7.79 -3.81
N ARG A 265 18.14 8.50 -3.64
CA ARG A 265 19.34 7.94 -3.01
C ARG A 265 19.06 7.54 -1.58
N PRO A 266 19.90 6.67 -0.97
CA PRO A 266 19.85 6.42 0.47
C PRO A 266 20.02 7.73 1.26
N GLN A 267 19.11 7.97 2.23
CA GLN A 267 19.00 9.26 2.92
C GLN A 267 18.82 9.10 4.42
N THR A 268 19.35 10.08 5.18
CA THR A 268 19.05 10.28 6.60
C THR A 268 17.61 10.77 6.81
N PRO A 269 17.11 10.83 8.06
CA PRO A 269 15.79 11.42 8.36
C PRO A 269 15.65 12.89 7.94
N THR A 270 16.75 13.62 7.80
CA THR A 270 16.77 15.02 7.38
C THR A 270 16.93 15.21 5.86
N GLY A 271 17.12 14.12 5.11
CA GLY A 271 17.29 14.13 3.65
C GLY A 271 18.73 14.31 3.18
N ALA A 272 19.72 14.18 4.05
CA ALA A 272 21.12 14.14 3.63
C ALA A 272 21.43 12.78 2.99
N PHE A 273 22.26 12.78 1.94
CA PHE A 273 22.77 11.53 1.34
C PHE A 273 23.61 10.76 2.35
N ASP A 274 23.30 9.49 2.51
CA ASP A 274 24.03 8.58 3.41
C ASP A 274 24.15 7.21 2.75
N PRO A 275 25.28 6.91 2.12
CA PRO A 275 25.46 5.66 1.38
C PRO A 275 25.62 4.44 2.28
N GLU A 276 25.92 4.63 3.59
CA GLU A 276 26.22 3.53 4.51
C GLU A 276 25.01 3.09 5.32
N ARG A 277 24.18 4.06 5.76
CA ARG A 277 23.04 3.80 6.67
C ARG A 277 21.73 4.36 6.15
N GLY A 278 21.77 5.12 5.06
CA GLY A 278 20.59 5.81 4.53
C GLY A 278 19.54 4.87 3.98
N ILE A 279 18.28 5.18 4.21
CA ILE A 279 17.14 4.45 3.66
C ILE A 279 16.90 4.87 2.23
N ARG A 280 16.80 3.91 1.31
CA ARG A 280 16.40 4.16 -0.08
C ARG A 280 14.88 4.29 -0.17
N GLN A 281 14.41 5.38 -0.78
CA GLN A 281 12.97 5.59 -1.01
C GLN A 281 12.61 5.39 -2.48
N PHE A 282 11.45 4.76 -2.68
CA PHE A 282 10.72 4.77 -3.95
C PHE A 282 9.32 5.34 -3.74
N VAL A 283 8.89 6.19 -4.67
CA VAL A 283 7.50 6.62 -4.80
C VAL A 283 6.93 5.92 -6.03
N ILE A 284 5.83 5.21 -5.86
CA ILE A 284 5.21 4.38 -6.91
C ILE A 284 3.69 4.62 -6.90
N GLY A 285 3.28 5.86 -7.16
CA GLY A 285 1.88 6.27 -7.29
C GLY A 285 1.34 6.04 -8.70
N THR A 286 1.73 4.92 -9.32
CA THR A 286 1.51 4.64 -10.74
C THR A 286 0.59 3.44 -10.99
N GLY A 287 -0.16 3.04 -9.95
CA GLY A 287 -1.03 1.86 -9.97
C GLY A 287 -2.27 2.00 -10.86
N GLY A 288 -2.63 3.22 -11.27
CA GLY A 288 -3.78 3.38 -12.18
C GLY A 288 -4.45 4.75 -12.19
N ARG A 289 -4.40 5.51 -11.12
CA ARG A 289 -4.95 6.87 -11.07
C ARG A 289 -4.09 7.84 -11.89
N SER A 290 -4.73 8.83 -12.55
CA SER A 290 -4.07 9.80 -13.45
C SER A 290 -2.78 10.38 -12.86
N LEU A 291 -1.72 10.41 -13.68
CA LEU A 291 -0.38 10.82 -13.26
C LEU A 291 -0.27 12.32 -12.99
N TYR A 292 0.65 12.68 -12.09
CA TYR A 292 1.06 14.06 -11.80
C TYR A 292 2.40 14.35 -12.42
N ASP A 293 2.54 15.49 -13.08
CA ASP A 293 3.79 15.91 -13.70
C ASP A 293 4.94 16.04 -12.69
N ILE A 294 6.14 15.86 -13.20
CA ILE A 294 7.38 16.20 -12.49
C ILE A 294 7.66 17.69 -12.73
N PRO A 295 7.84 18.52 -11.67
CA PRO A 295 8.18 19.92 -11.83
C PRO A 295 9.46 20.09 -12.67
N ARG A 296 9.49 21.14 -13.49
CA ARG A 296 10.73 21.48 -14.21
C ARG A 296 11.73 22.05 -13.23
N GLY A 297 12.94 21.49 -13.19
CA GLY A 297 14.08 21.71 -12.30
C GLY A 297 14.14 23.04 -11.54
N PRO A 298 15.06 23.22 -10.60
CA PRO A 298 16.15 22.31 -10.27
C PRO A 298 15.64 21.08 -9.50
N TYR A 299 16.22 19.94 -9.79
CA TYR A 299 15.88 18.69 -9.10
C TYR A 299 16.57 18.60 -7.74
N PRO A 300 15.93 18.04 -6.71
CA PRO A 300 16.61 17.74 -5.43
C PRO A 300 17.82 16.82 -5.64
N ASP A 301 18.91 17.09 -4.93
CA ASP A 301 20.21 16.39 -5.13
C ASP A 301 20.10 14.86 -4.97
N ASN A 302 19.19 14.38 -4.13
CA ASN A 302 19.01 12.95 -3.90
C ASN A 302 17.95 12.30 -4.79
N LEU A 303 17.25 13.06 -5.62
CA LEU A 303 16.35 12.50 -6.63
C LEU A 303 17.17 11.96 -7.80
N VAL A 304 17.14 10.65 -8.02
CA VAL A 304 17.95 10.00 -9.07
C VAL A 304 17.15 9.76 -10.33
N VAL A 305 15.88 9.37 -10.15
CA VAL A 305 14.97 9.03 -11.26
C VAL A 305 13.60 9.55 -10.94
N ALA A 306 12.94 10.17 -11.91
CA ALA A 306 11.53 10.53 -11.86
C ALA A 306 10.90 10.40 -13.25
N GLN A 307 9.66 9.91 -13.33
CA GLN A 307 8.86 9.88 -14.55
C GLN A 307 7.37 9.97 -14.23
N ALA A 308 6.60 10.56 -15.16
CA ALA A 308 5.16 10.73 -15.08
C ALA A 308 4.46 10.39 -16.41
N ASP A 309 5.12 9.61 -17.27
CA ASP A 309 4.64 9.30 -18.62
C ASP A 309 4.05 7.89 -18.74
N ALA A 310 4.35 7.00 -17.78
CA ALA A 310 3.98 5.61 -17.87
C ALA A 310 3.39 5.08 -16.55
N PHE A 311 2.32 4.31 -16.68
CA PHE A 311 1.79 3.46 -15.60
C PHE A 311 2.58 2.17 -15.48
N GLY A 312 2.62 1.61 -14.29
CA GLY A 312 3.35 0.38 -14.02
C GLY A 312 3.57 0.15 -12.54
N ILE A 313 4.36 -0.86 -12.23
CA ILE A 313 4.70 -1.27 -10.87
C ILE A 313 6.21 -1.31 -10.66
N LEU A 314 6.64 -1.19 -9.43
CA LEU A 314 7.99 -1.58 -9.02
C LEU A 314 8.01 -3.07 -8.68
N ARG A 315 8.89 -3.82 -9.31
CA ARG A 315 9.18 -5.20 -8.92
C ARG A 315 10.49 -5.23 -8.14
N ILE A 316 10.43 -5.69 -6.89
CA ILE A 316 11.59 -5.87 -6.03
C ILE A 316 11.82 -7.37 -5.83
N THR A 317 13.05 -7.82 -5.99
CA THR A 317 13.47 -9.17 -5.64
C THR A 317 14.29 -9.09 -4.35
N LEU A 318 13.74 -9.60 -3.27
CA LEU A 318 14.36 -9.70 -1.96
C LEU A 318 15.19 -10.98 -1.89
N ARG A 319 16.40 -10.89 -1.31
CA ARG A 319 17.36 -11.99 -1.12
C ARG A 319 17.79 -12.03 0.34
N ALA A 320 18.57 -13.04 0.70
CA ALA A 320 19.07 -13.24 2.06
C ALA A 320 19.77 -12.00 2.67
N ASP A 321 20.50 -11.27 1.87
CA ASP A 321 21.44 -10.22 2.29
C ASP A 321 21.33 -8.96 1.44
N GLY A 322 20.28 -8.85 0.61
CA GLY A 322 20.14 -7.73 -0.30
C GLY A 322 18.90 -7.78 -1.18
N TYR A 323 18.80 -6.85 -2.06
CA TYR A 323 17.65 -6.72 -2.95
C TYR A 323 18.05 -6.19 -4.33
N ARG A 324 17.14 -6.43 -5.31
CA ARG A 324 17.17 -5.83 -6.65
C ARG A 324 15.83 -5.19 -6.92
N TRP A 325 15.82 -4.16 -7.75
CA TRP A 325 14.59 -3.60 -8.27
C TRP A 325 14.59 -3.51 -9.78
N ARG A 326 13.39 -3.47 -10.30
CA ARG A 326 13.11 -3.22 -11.70
C ARG A 326 11.75 -2.56 -11.83
N TRP A 327 11.67 -1.46 -12.56
CA TRP A 327 10.41 -0.92 -13.05
C TRP A 327 9.81 -1.86 -14.10
N VAL A 328 8.49 -2.06 -14.06
CA VAL A 328 7.73 -2.83 -15.05
C VAL A 328 6.60 -1.95 -15.57
N THR A 329 6.72 -1.52 -16.82
CA THR A 329 5.72 -0.70 -17.50
C THR A 329 4.51 -1.56 -17.89
N SER A 330 3.30 -1.05 -17.71
CA SER A 330 2.08 -1.72 -18.19
C SER A 330 1.96 -1.69 -19.72
N ALA A 331 1.12 -2.55 -20.27
CA ALA A 331 0.93 -2.67 -21.72
C ALA A 331 0.45 -1.35 -22.33
N GLY A 332 0.93 -1.03 -23.51
CA GLY A 332 0.52 0.17 -24.26
C GLY A 332 1.10 1.50 -23.75
N GLN A 333 1.89 1.48 -22.68
CA GLN A 333 2.51 2.69 -22.12
C GLN A 333 3.87 2.98 -22.77
N PRO A 334 4.34 4.24 -22.73
CA PRO A 334 5.70 4.61 -23.14
C PRO A 334 6.74 3.78 -22.41
N THR A 335 7.77 3.35 -23.14
CA THR A 335 8.84 2.55 -22.54
C THR A 335 9.67 3.39 -21.58
N PHE A 336 9.66 3.02 -20.31
CA PHE A 336 10.53 3.56 -19.28
C PHE A 336 11.32 2.41 -18.62
N ARG A 337 12.55 2.68 -18.20
CA ARG A 337 13.42 1.68 -17.57
C ARG A 337 14.12 2.26 -16.36
N ASP A 338 13.98 1.57 -15.23
CA ASP A 338 14.80 1.77 -14.05
C ASP A 338 15.09 0.42 -13.38
N SER A 339 16.35 0.17 -13.04
CA SER A 339 16.74 -1.05 -12.36
C SER A 339 18.03 -0.86 -11.56
N SER A 340 18.29 -1.74 -10.61
CA SER A 340 19.50 -1.70 -9.78
C SER A 340 20.80 -2.06 -10.54
N GLY A 341 20.68 -2.70 -11.70
CA GLY A 341 21.85 -3.23 -12.42
C GLY A 341 22.51 -4.45 -11.77
N GLY A 342 22.31 -4.67 -10.48
CA GLY A 342 22.85 -5.76 -9.66
C GLY A 342 22.17 -5.83 -8.30
N ASP A 343 22.66 -6.70 -7.41
CA ASP A 343 22.23 -6.75 -6.01
C ASP A 343 22.71 -5.51 -5.25
N VAL A 344 21.85 -4.99 -4.39
CA VAL A 344 22.14 -3.98 -3.38
C VAL A 344 22.12 -4.66 -2.04
N ALA A 345 23.23 -4.61 -1.31
CA ALA A 345 23.31 -5.22 0.02
C ALA A 345 22.40 -4.51 1.01
N CYS A 346 21.85 -5.26 1.95
CA CYS A 346 21.17 -4.70 3.10
C CYS A 346 22.15 -3.97 4.03
N ILE A 347 21.65 -2.97 4.73
CA ILE A 347 22.37 -2.24 5.75
C ILE A 347 22.71 -3.21 6.89
N ARG A 348 23.93 -3.09 7.42
CA ARG A 348 24.35 -3.80 8.63
C ARG A 348 24.80 -2.78 9.66
N LEU A 349 24.09 -2.74 10.75
CA LEU A 349 24.52 -1.92 11.87
C LEU A 349 25.73 -2.61 12.51
N THR A 350 26.87 -1.94 12.50
CA THR A 350 28.03 -2.41 13.29
C THR A 350 27.71 -2.25 14.77
N PRO A 351 27.97 -3.28 15.61
CA PRO A 351 27.73 -3.23 17.05
C PRO A 351 28.43 -2.06 17.73
#